data_9e27e811386b87c8f471f8d28fee05cb
#
_entry.id   9e27e811386b87c8f471f8d28fee05cb
#
_cell.length_a   1.000
_cell.length_b   1.000
_cell.length_c   1.000
_cell.angle_alpha   90.00
_cell.angle_beta   90.00
_cell.angle_gamma   90.00
#
_symmetry.space_group_name_H-M   'P 1'
#
loop_
_entity.id
_entity.type
_entity.pdbx_description
1 polymer ?
#
loop_
_entity_poly.entity_id
_entity_poly.type
_entity_poly.pdbx_seq_one_letter_code
_entity_poly.pdbx_strand_id
1 'polypeptide(L)'
;MQAFTKHTGLVAPLDRVNVDTDQIIPKQFLKTIKRTGLSEGLFYDWRRRKDGSPDPDFFLNQPRYKNATILLTRDNFGCGSSREHAPWALLDQGFRCVIAPSFADIFYNNCFQNGILPVVLKADEVQAL
;
A
#
# COMPACT_ATOMS: atom_id res chain seq x y z
N MET A 1 -11.77 13.23 7.14
CA MET A 1 -11.15 12.82 5.84
C MET A 1 -10.93 14.06 4.98
N GLN A 2 -9.76 14.18 4.43
CA GLN A 2 -9.42 15.31 3.57
C GLN A 2 -10.01 15.12 2.17
N ALA A 3 -10.60 16.16 1.61
CA ALA A 3 -11.09 16.12 0.24
C ALA A 3 -9.94 15.91 -0.74
N PHE A 4 -10.15 15.11 -1.77
CA PHE A 4 -9.13 14.76 -2.74
C PHE A 4 -9.49 15.38 -4.10
N THR A 5 -8.83 16.46 -4.47
CA THR A 5 -9.06 17.13 -5.76
C THR A 5 -7.93 16.89 -6.75
N LYS A 6 -6.69 16.89 -6.28
CA LYS A 6 -5.50 16.67 -7.10
C LYS A 6 -4.35 16.22 -6.22
N HIS A 7 -3.53 15.32 -6.74
CA HIS A 7 -2.32 14.90 -6.05
C HIS A 7 -1.19 14.66 -7.05
N THR A 8 -0.03 15.23 -6.75
CA THR A 8 1.21 15.02 -7.51
C THR A 8 2.26 14.52 -6.52
N GLY A 9 2.96 13.45 -6.88
CA GLY A 9 3.97 12.91 -5.98
C GLY A 9 4.86 11.87 -6.63
N LEU A 10 5.83 11.38 -5.87
CA LEU A 10 6.75 10.34 -6.29
C LEU A 10 6.06 8.98 -6.30
N VAL A 11 6.21 8.24 -7.39
CA VAL A 11 5.64 6.92 -7.56
C VAL A 11 6.63 5.85 -7.10
N ALA A 12 6.16 4.92 -6.26
CA ALA A 12 6.92 3.75 -5.85
C ALA A 12 6.29 2.48 -6.45
N PRO A 13 7.04 1.67 -7.21
CA PRO A 13 6.49 0.47 -7.83
C PRO A 13 6.56 -0.75 -6.91
N LEU A 14 5.47 -1.51 -6.85
CA LEU A 14 5.42 -2.82 -6.22
C LEU A 14 4.97 -3.82 -7.29
N ASP A 15 5.92 -4.54 -7.86
CA ASP A 15 5.68 -5.43 -9.01
C ASP A 15 5.19 -6.80 -8.54
N ARG A 16 4.00 -6.84 -7.96
CA ARG A 16 3.36 -8.07 -7.48
C ARG A 16 1.86 -8.05 -7.75
N VAL A 17 1.32 -9.20 -8.13
CA VAL A 17 -0.13 -9.42 -8.29
C VAL A 17 -0.69 -10.05 -7.02
N ASN A 18 -2.00 -9.93 -6.82
CA ASN A 18 -2.72 -10.58 -5.71
C ASN A 18 -2.12 -10.26 -4.33
N VAL A 19 -1.73 -9.00 -4.13
CA VAL A 19 -1.23 -8.56 -2.83
C VAL A 19 -2.38 -8.57 -1.83
N ASP A 20 -2.35 -9.50 -0.88
CA ASP A 20 -3.42 -9.63 0.09
C ASP A 20 -3.20 -8.75 1.34
N THR A 21 -4.24 -8.62 2.14
CA THR A 21 -4.20 -7.75 3.32
C THR A 21 -3.22 -8.23 4.40
N ASP A 22 -2.95 -9.54 4.49
CA ASP A 22 -1.91 -10.07 5.39
C ASP A 22 -0.51 -9.65 4.95
N GLN A 23 -0.28 -9.53 3.65
CA GLN A 23 0.99 -9.06 3.11
C GLN A 23 1.14 -7.54 3.30
N ILE A 24 0.04 -6.80 3.18
CA ILE A 24 0.05 -5.36 3.43
C ILE A 24 0.32 -5.08 4.91
N ILE A 25 -0.40 -5.76 5.81
CA ILE A 25 -0.18 -5.63 7.25
C ILE A 25 -0.46 -6.95 7.97
N PRO A 26 0.55 -7.56 8.63
CA PRO A 26 0.36 -8.84 9.33
C PRO A 26 -0.50 -8.73 10.56
N LYS A 27 -1.02 -9.87 11.01
CA LYS A 27 -1.94 -9.99 12.16
C LYS A 27 -1.44 -9.32 13.43
N GLN A 28 -0.13 -9.38 13.71
CA GLN A 28 0.41 -8.83 14.95
C GLN A 28 0.20 -7.34 15.11
N PHE A 29 -0.11 -6.63 14.03
CA PHE A 29 -0.38 -5.20 14.06
C PHE A 29 -1.87 -4.86 14.19
N LEU A 30 -2.77 -5.85 14.22
CA LEU A 30 -4.21 -5.62 14.21
C LEU A 30 -4.80 -5.33 15.59
N LYS A 31 -4.03 -5.46 16.65
CA LYS A 31 -4.49 -5.21 18.01
C LYS A 31 -4.64 -3.74 18.34
N THR A 32 -4.00 -2.87 17.58
CA THR A 32 -4.11 -1.43 17.81
C THR A 32 -5.38 -0.86 17.19
N ILE A 33 -5.99 0.09 17.87
CA ILE A 33 -7.11 0.87 17.34
C ILE A 33 -6.66 2.23 16.83
N LYS A 34 -5.39 2.56 16.99
CA LYS A 34 -4.81 3.80 16.47
C LYS A 34 -4.57 3.70 14.97
N ARG A 35 -4.81 4.79 14.25
CA ARG A 35 -4.56 4.87 12.80
C ARG A 35 -3.12 5.25 12.46
N THR A 36 -2.32 5.57 13.47
CA THR A 36 -0.93 5.96 13.31
C THR A 36 0.01 4.93 13.92
N GLY A 37 1.28 4.96 13.54
CA GLY A 37 2.27 4.01 14.01
C GLY A 37 2.22 2.66 13.32
N LEU A 38 1.39 2.52 12.27
CA LEU A 38 1.24 1.28 11.53
C LEU A 38 2.23 1.13 10.37
N SER A 39 2.97 2.17 10.04
CA SER A 39 3.93 2.14 8.92
C SER A 39 5.02 1.08 9.12
N GLU A 40 5.41 0.78 10.35
CA GLU A 40 6.36 -0.30 10.64
C GLU A 40 5.84 -1.66 10.20
N GLY A 41 4.52 -1.86 10.25
CA GLY A 41 3.88 -3.10 9.84
C GLY A 41 3.62 -3.20 8.34
N LEU A 42 3.67 -2.09 7.63
CA LEU A 42 3.39 -2.08 6.19
C LEU A 42 4.39 -2.95 5.44
N PHE A 43 3.87 -3.98 4.75
CA PHE A 43 4.69 -4.97 4.03
C PHE A 43 5.77 -5.59 4.91
N TYR A 44 5.48 -5.80 6.19
CA TYR A 44 6.43 -6.19 7.23
C TYR A 44 7.31 -7.38 6.81
N ASP A 45 6.69 -8.45 6.30
CA ASP A 45 7.41 -9.69 5.97
C ASP A 45 8.32 -9.52 4.75
N TRP A 46 7.95 -8.66 3.81
CA TRP A 46 8.75 -8.40 2.60
C TRP A 46 9.88 -7.40 2.84
N ARG A 47 9.71 -6.52 3.82
CA ARG A 47 10.72 -5.49 4.12
C ARG A 47 11.93 -6.04 4.87
N ARG A 48 11.82 -7.26 5.42
CA ARG A 48 12.83 -7.84 6.29
C ARG A 48 13.30 -9.18 5.75
N ARG A 49 14.56 -9.50 6.03
CA ARG A 49 15.13 -10.82 5.81
C ARG A 49 14.73 -11.75 6.96
N LYS A 50 15.05 -13.05 6.83
CA LYS A 50 14.73 -14.05 7.85
C LYS A 50 15.33 -13.72 9.23
N ASP A 51 16.48 -13.05 9.25
CA ASP A 51 17.16 -12.65 10.49
C ASP A 51 16.60 -11.35 11.10
N GLY A 52 15.58 -10.75 10.47
CA GLY A 52 14.96 -9.51 10.92
C GLY A 52 15.59 -8.23 10.40
N SER A 53 16.71 -8.33 9.70
CA SER A 53 17.36 -7.14 9.12
C SER A 53 16.58 -6.63 7.90
N PRO A 54 16.68 -5.31 7.58
CA PRO A 54 16.03 -4.77 6.40
C PRO A 54 16.56 -5.41 5.11
N ASP A 55 15.63 -5.74 4.19
CA ASP A 55 16.00 -6.23 2.87
C ASP A 55 16.28 -5.04 1.95
N PRO A 56 17.53 -4.85 1.48
CA PRO A 56 17.86 -3.70 0.65
C PRO A 56 17.23 -3.73 -0.74
N ASP A 57 16.75 -4.88 -1.18
CA ASP A 57 16.11 -5.02 -2.49
C ASP A 57 14.62 -4.63 -2.46
N PHE A 58 14.02 -4.55 -1.28
CA PHE A 58 12.63 -4.14 -1.18
C PHE A 58 12.48 -2.64 -1.39
N PHE A 59 11.52 -2.22 -2.23
CA PHE A 59 11.43 -0.83 -2.69
C PHE A 59 11.31 0.19 -1.55
N LEU A 60 10.55 -0.10 -0.50
CA LEU A 60 10.39 0.85 0.63
C LEU A 60 11.67 1.05 1.44
N ASN A 61 12.60 0.13 1.37
CA ASN A 61 13.89 0.24 2.06
C ASN A 61 14.92 1.01 1.22
N GLN A 62 14.59 1.35 -0.02
CA GLN A 62 15.49 2.09 -0.90
C GLN A 62 15.30 3.60 -0.69
N PRO A 63 16.39 4.38 -0.49
CA PRO A 63 16.27 5.81 -0.22
C PRO A 63 15.50 6.60 -1.28
N ARG A 64 15.56 6.17 -2.54
CA ARG A 64 14.88 6.85 -3.66
C ARG A 64 13.35 6.88 -3.51
N TYR A 65 12.77 5.96 -2.73
CA TYR A 65 11.31 5.88 -2.53
C TYR A 65 10.87 6.35 -1.14
N LYS A 66 11.76 6.87 -0.33
CA LYS A 66 11.46 7.27 1.05
C LYS A 66 10.27 8.22 1.16
N ASN A 67 10.14 9.14 0.22
CA ASN A 67 9.09 10.16 0.24
C ASN A 67 7.98 9.89 -0.79
N ALA A 68 7.87 8.65 -1.29
CA ALA A 68 6.85 8.30 -2.26
C ALA A 68 5.44 8.44 -1.65
N THR A 69 4.51 8.97 -2.43
CA THR A 69 3.11 9.17 -2.03
C THR A 69 2.13 8.44 -2.93
N ILE A 70 2.61 7.84 -4.01
CA ILE A 70 1.81 7.08 -4.96
C ILE A 70 2.39 5.67 -5.06
N LEU A 71 1.56 4.66 -4.79
CA LEU A 71 1.94 3.26 -4.94
C LEU A 71 1.41 2.75 -6.28
N LEU A 72 2.30 2.23 -7.12
CA LEU A 72 1.94 1.60 -8.38
C LEU A 72 2.09 0.09 -8.24
N THR A 73 1.02 -0.66 -8.46
CA THR A 73 1.02 -2.11 -8.26
C THR A 73 0.27 -2.83 -9.38
N ARG A 74 0.05 -4.14 -9.22
CA ARG A 74 -0.54 -4.99 -10.24
C ARG A 74 -1.94 -5.44 -9.84
N ASP A 75 -2.50 -6.41 -10.57
CA ASP A 75 -3.88 -6.87 -10.43
C ASP A 75 -4.24 -7.32 -9.03
N ASN A 76 -5.51 -7.11 -8.68
CA ASN A 76 -6.18 -7.63 -7.50
C ASN A 76 -5.49 -7.22 -6.19
N PHE A 77 -5.15 -5.94 -6.09
CA PHE A 77 -4.51 -5.40 -4.89
C PHE A 77 -5.49 -5.34 -3.72
N GLY A 78 -5.06 -5.78 -2.54
CA GLY A 78 -5.87 -5.73 -1.33
C GLY A 78 -6.82 -6.91 -1.17
N CYS A 79 -6.57 -8.03 -1.85
CA CYS A 79 -7.38 -9.22 -1.71
C CYS A 79 -7.26 -9.85 -0.31
N GLY A 80 -8.09 -10.85 -0.02
CA GLY A 80 -8.08 -11.52 1.28
C GLY A 80 -9.05 -10.91 2.26
N SER A 81 -8.76 -11.02 3.55
CA SER A 81 -9.65 -10.58 4.62
C SER A 81 -9.80 -9.05 4.65
N SER A 82 -11.02 -8.59 4.96
CA SER A 82 -11.28 -7.16 5.11
C SER A 82 -10.59 -6.60 6.35
N ARG A 83 -9.70 -5.63 6.15
CA ARG A 83 -8.96 -4.98 7.25
C ARG A 83 -8.76 -3.50 6.96
N GLU A 84 -9.34 -2.64 7.79
CA GLU A 84 -9.12 -1.21 7.69
C GLU A 84 -7.68 -0.82 8.03
N HIS A 85 -6.96 -1.65 8.78
CA HIS A 85 -5.56 -1.42 9.11
C HIS A 85 -4.67 -1.34 7.86
N ALA A 86 -5.05 -2.02 6.77
CA ALA A 86 -4.27 -1.97 5.54
C ALA A 86 -4.23 -0.56 4.94
N PRO A 87 -5.37 0.14 4.69
CA PRO A 87 -5.31 1.54 4.27
C PRO A 87 -4.67 2.46 5.32
N TRP A 88 -4.89 2.22 6.60
CA TRP A 88 -4.27 3.02 7.65
C TRP A 88 -2.74 2.94 7.60
N ALA A 89 -2.18 1.74 7.39
CA ALA A 89 -0.73 1.55 7.28
C ALA A 89 -0.16 2.27 6.06
N LEU A 90 -0.86 2.21 4.93
CA LEU A 90 -0.47 2.93 3.71
C LEU A 90 -0.46 4.44 3.94
N LEU A 91 -1.50 4.99 4.58
CA LEU A 91 -1.57 6.41 4.91
C LEU A 91 -0.47 6.84 5.86
N ASP A 92 -0.21 6.03 6.89
CA ASP A 92 0.82 6.35 7.89
C ASP A 92 2.22 6.38 7.27
N GLN A 93 2.45 5.55 6.27
CA GLN A 93 3.71 5.56 5.50
C GLN A 93 3.83 6.79 4.60
N GLY A 94 2.71 7.40 4.22
CA GLY A 94 2.67 8.60 3.38
C GLY A 94 1.98 8.41 2.03
N PHE A 95 1.44 7.22 1.74
CA PHE A 95 0.75 6.99 0.48
C PHE A 95 -0.64 7.65 0.48
N ARG A 96 -0.91 8.43 -0.57
CA ARG A 96 -2.20 9.09 -0.78
C ARG A 96 -2.95 8.52 -1.96
N CYS A 97 -2.29 7.75 -2.82
CA CYS A 97 -2.86 7.20 -4.03
C CYS A 97 -2.28 5.80 -4.28
N VAL A 98 -3.12 4.87 -4.72
CA VAL A 98 -2.69 3.55 -5.19
C VAL A 98 -3.22 3.34 -6.59
N ILE A 99 -2.34 2.99 -7.52
CA ILE A 99 -2.67 2.75 -8.92
C ILE A 99 -2.49 1.27 -9.23
N ALA A 100 -3.53 0.62 -9.74
CA ALA A 100 -3.50 -0.79 -10.11
C ALA A 100 -4.51 -1.09 -11.20
N PRO A 101 -4.32 -2.18 -11.98
CA PRO A 101 -5.33 -2.61 -12.96
C PRO A 101 -6.63 -3.05 -12.30
N SER A 102 -6.58 -3.60 -11.10
CA SER A 102 -7.77 -3.98 -10.35
C SER A 102 -7.49 -4.02 -8.85
N PHE A 103 -8.57 -3.93 -8.07
CA PHE A 103 -8.54 -3.98 -6.60
C PHE A 103 -9.62 -4.94 -6.11
N ALA A 104 -9.41 -5.54 -4.95
CA ALA A 104 -10.50 -6.20 -4.23
C ALA A 104 -11.53 -5.16 -3.79
N ASP A 105 -12.82 -5.48 -3.91
CA ASP A 105 -13.91 -4.51 -3.72
C ASP A 105 -13.90 -3.86 -2.33
N ILE A 106 -13.72 -4.66 -1.29
CA ILE A 106 -13.74 -4.16 0.09
C ILE A 106 -12.56 -3.23 0.33
N PHE A 107 -11.37 -3.59 -0.16
CA PHE A 107 -10.19 -2.75 -0.02
C PHE A 107 -10.37 -1.42 -0.76
N TYR A 108 -10.92 -1.45 -1.96
CA TYR A 108 -11.21 -0.25 -2.76
C TYR A 108 -12.07 0.73 -1.97
N ASN A 109 -13.18 0.23 -1.39
CA ASN A 109 -14.09 1.05 -0.61
C ASN A 109 -13.44 1.59 0.67
N ASN A 110 -12.66 0.76 1.36
CA ASN A 110 -11.96 1.18 2.57
C ASN A 110 -10.93 2.27 2.29
N CYS A 111 -10.27 2.22 1.14
CA CYS A 111 -9.34 3.28 0.73
C CYS A 111 -10.06 4.62 0.60
N PHE A 112 -11.18 4.66 -0.10
CA PHE A 112 -11.97 5.88 -0.26
C PHE A 112 -12.38 6.46 1.10
N GLN A 113 -12.89 5.61 1.99
CA GLN A 113 -13.35 6.05 3.30
C GLN A 113 -12.24 6.62 4.17
N ASN A 114 -11.00 6.22 3.91
CA ASN A 114 -9.86 6.63 4.71
C ASN A 114 -8.95 7.67 4.03
N GLY A 115 -9.36 8.20 2.89
CA GLY A 115 -8.66 9.29 2.23
C GLY A 115 -7.52 8.88 1.32
N ILE A 116 -7.45 7.60 0.93
CA ILE A 116 -6.56 7.12 -0.13
C ILE A 116 -7.38 7.05 -1.42
N LEU A 117 -6.82 7.56 -2.52
CA LEU A 117 -7.45 7.46 -3.83
C LEU A 117 -7.00 6.18 -4.54
N PRO A 118 -7.88 5.19 -4.72
CA PRO A 118 -7.55 4.05 -5.58
C PRO A 118 -7.86 4.41 -7.04
N VAL A 119 -6.88 4.22 -7.92
CA VAL A 119 -7.00 4.53 -9.36
C VAL A 119 -6.86 3.25 -10.15
N VAL A 120 -7.87 2.96 -10.98
CA VAL A 120 -7.85 1.80 -11.88
C VAL A 120 -7.35 2.24 -13.25
N LEU A 121 -6.25 1.63 -13.70
CA LEU A 121 -5.72 1.80 -15.04
C LEU A 121 -5.58 0.42 -15.69
N LYS A 122 -5.65 0.35 -17.02
CA LYS A 122 -5.45 -0.92 -17.73
C LYS A 122 -4.04 -1.45 -17.48
N ALA A 123 -3.88 -2.78 -17.56
CA ALA A 123 -2.59 -3.42 -17.28
C ALA A 123 -1.45 -2.88 -18.16
N ASP A 124 -1.73 -2.59 -19.44
CA ASP A 124 -0.74 -2.01 -20.34
C ASP A 124 -0.38 -0.58 -19.95
N GLU A 125 -1.34 0.21 -19.45
CA GLU A 125 -1.09 1.55 -18.94
C GLU A 125 -0.22 1.53 -17.68
N VAL A 126 -0.49 0.59 -16.77
CA VAL A 126 0.32 0.41 -15.56
C VAL A 126 1.75 0.01 -15.93
N GLN A 127 1.90 -0.88 -16.90
CA GLN A 127 3.22 -1.33 -17.36
C GLN A 127 4.04 -0.19 -17.94
N ALA A 128 3.39 0.81 -18.53
CA ALA A 128 4.07 1.94 -19.17
C ALA A 128 4.55 3.02 -18.19
N LEU A 129 4.08 2.98 -16.94
CA LEU A 129 4.43 3.99 -15.93
C LEU A 129 5.78 3.74 -15.27
#